data_28ae3e74b86b59d309e705bb6a52fda9
#
_entry.id   28ae3e74b86b59d309e705bb6a52fda9
#
_cell.length_a   1.000
_cell.length_b   1.000
_cell.length_c   1.000
_cell.angle_alpha   90.00
_cell.angle_beta   90.00
_cell.angle_gamma   90.00
#
_symmetry.space_group_name_H-M   'P 1'
#
loop_
_entity.id
_entity.type
_entity.pdbx_description
1 polymer ?
#
loop_
_entity_poly.entity_id
_entity_poly.type
_entity_poly.pdbx_seq_one_letter_code
_entity_poly.pdbx_strand_id
1 'polypeptide(L)'
;KEYVVKLKICGPDRNSYSKMDHDATFMRMKKDYMGNDQLLPAYNIQIGVADEYIAVAEVMQHRSDMDCFVPLMEKFHEIYGFYPKYPVADAGYGSFNNYLFCQEHGMEKYMKFPMYRKETKDKKYQSDPFRAVNFRTNEKGKLICPNGREFYFAYRKPVKGNR
;
A
#
# COMPACT_ATOMS: atom_id res chain seq x y z
N LYS A 1 -2.06 5.87 -33.63
CA LYS A 1 -1.83 7.24 -33.13
C LYS A 1 -2.67 7.56 -31.88
N GLU A 2 -3.95 7.16 -31.82
CA GLU A 2 -4.86 7.45 -30.70
C GLU A 2 -4.41 6.83 -29.36
N TYR A 3 -3.95 5.58 -29.37
CA TYR A 3 -3.46 4.91 -28.14
C TYR A 3 -2.24 5.59 -27.53
N VAL A 4 -1.36 6.15 -28.34
CA VAL A 4 -0.16 6.86 -27.84
C VAL A 4 -0.56 8.12 -27.06
N VAL A 5 -1.59 8.84 -27.53
CA VAL A 5 -2.12 10.01 -26.83
C VAL A 5 -2.77 9.60 -25.51
N LYS A 6 -3.59 8.54 -25.52
CA LYS A 6 -4.24 8.01 -24.30
C LYS A 6 -3.23 7.52 -23.26
N LEU A 7 -2.16 6.86 -23.69
CA LEU A 7 -1.08 6.45 -22.79
C LEU A 7 -0.31 7.64 -22.18
N LYS A 8 -0.10 8.70 -22.95
CA LYS A 8 0.51 9.94 -22.42
C LYS A 8 -0.37 10.61 -21.36
N ILE A 9 -1.70 10.67 -21.58
CA ILE A 9 -2.65 11.21 -20.59
C ILE A 9 -2.66 10.34 -19.32
N CYS A 10 -2.66 9.02 -19.49
CA CYS A 10 -2.67 8.09 -18.37
C CYS A 10 -1.40 8.21 -17.50
N GLY A 11 -0.26 8.42 -18.12
CA GLY A 11 1.04 8.45 -17.43
C GLY A 11 1.51 7.05 -16.98
N PRO A 12 2.67 6.96 -16.29
CA PRO A 12 3.27 5.69 -15.90
C PRO A 12 2.59 5.04 -14.69
N ASP A 13 1.97 5.84 -13.82
CA ASP A 13 1.50 5.40 -12.50
C ASP A 13 0.01 5.10 -12.44
N ARG A 14 -0.73 5.41 -13.50
CA ARG A 14 -2.17 5.16 -13.62
C ARG A 14 -2.47 4.15 -14.71
N ASN A 15 -3.58 3.45 -14.56
CA ASN A 15 -4.09 2.53 -15.59
C ASN A 15 -5.46 2.99 -16.17
N SER A 16 -5.94 4.13 -15.71
CA SER A 16 -7.21 4.71 -16.17
C SER A 16 -7.26 6.21 -15.92
N TYR A 17 -8.06 6.90 -16.70
CA TYR A 17 -8.40 8.31 -16.52
C TYR A 17 -9.82 8.58 -17.04
N SER A 18 -10.45 9.64 -16.56
CA SER A 18 -11.78 10.06 -17.03
C SER A 18 -11.66 10.85 -18.33
N LYS A 19 -12.62 10.65 -19.25
CA LYS A 19 -12.68 11.43 -20.49
C LYS A 19 -13.04 12.90 -20.27
N MET A 20 -13.79 13.18 -19.21
CA MET A 20 -14.23 14.55 -18.86
C MET A 20 -13.20 15.29 -18.03
N ASP A 21 -12.45 14.56 -17.20
CA ASP A 21 -11.40 15.08 -16.33
C ASP A 21 -10.20 14.15 -16.41
N HIS A 22 -9.21 14.54 -17.19
CA HIS A 22 -8.05 13.69 -17.46
C HIS A 22 -7.17 13.43 -16.23
N ASP A 23 -7.30 14.24 -15.18
CA ASP A 23 -6.54 14.08 -13.95
C ASP A 23 -7.23 13.12 -12.98
N ALA A 24 -8.54 12.93 -13.07
CA ALA A 24 -9.27 11.99 -12.24
C ALA A 24 -8.99 10.54 -12.67
N THR A 25 -8.76 9.68 -11.68
CA THR A 25 -8.55 8.23 -11.84
C THR A 25 -9.81 7.47 -11.44
N PHE A 26 -10.17 6.42 -12.17
CA PHE A 26 -11.28 5.56 -11.78
C PHE A 26 -10.91 4.74 -10.55
N MET A 27 -11.64 4.94 -9.46
CA MET A 27 -11.42 4.25 -8.19
C MET A 27 -12.74 3.86 -7.51
N ARG A 28 -12.66 2.92 -6.58
CA ARG A 28 -13.81 2.48 -5.79
C ARG A 28 -14.05 3.48 -4.66
N MET A 29 -15.25 4.00 -4.58
CA MET A 29 -15.64 4.90 -3.50
C MET A 29 -15.91 4.14 -2.20
N LYS A 30 -15.60 4.75 -1.04
CA LYS A 30 -15.91 4.15 0.29
C LYS A 30 -17.40 3.89 0.48
N LYS A 31 -18.25 4.76 -0.06
CA LYS A 31 -19.70 4.57 -0.12
C LYS A 31 -20.11 4.36 -1.56
N ASP A 32 -20.67 3.21 -1.84
CA ASP A 32 -21.29 2.92 -3.12
C ASP A 32 -22.77 3.32 -3.05
N TYR A 33 -23.06 4.56 -3.46
CA TYR A 33 -24.42 5.08 -3.45
C TYR A 33 -25.35 4.39 -4.46
N MET A 34 -24.78 3.76 -5.49
CA MET A 34 -25.52 3.07 -6.54
C MET A 34 -25.70 1.57 -6.24
N GLY A 35 -24.96 1.03 -5.28
CA GLY A 35 -25.01 -0.38 -4.90
C GLY A 35 -24.59 -1.35 -6.01
N ASN A 36 -23.75 -0.92 -6.95
CA ASN A 36 -23.36 -1.69 -8.14
C ASN A 36 -21.85 -1.92 -8.28
N ASP A 37 -21.05 -1.59 -7.25
CA ASP A 37 -19.61 -1.72 -7.23
C ASP A 37 -18.87 -0.95 -8.36
N GLN A 38 -19.52 0.04 -8.95
CA GLN A 38 -18.96 0.81 -10.07
C GLN A 38 -17.78 1.67 -9.62
N LEU A 39 -16.74 1.69 -10.45
CA LEU A 39 -15.63 2.64 -10.31
C LEU A 39 -16.07 4.01 -10.80
N LEU A 40 -15.77 5.05 -10.03
CA LEU A 40 -16.06 6.43 -10.38
C LEU A 40 -14.77 7.24 -10.55
N PRO A 41 -14.76 8.25 -11.43
CA PRO A 41 -13.66 9.19 -11.52
C PRO A 41 -13.54 9.95 -10.19
N ALA A 42 -12.37 9.90 -9.55
CA ALA A 42 -12.15 10.52 -8.26
C ALA A 42 -10.67 10.81 -8.02
N TYR A 43 -10.42 11.54 -6.95
CA TYR A 43 -9.11 11.84 -6.40
C TYR A 43 -8.98 11.22 -5.01
N ASN A 44 -7.76 10.85 -4.65
CA ASN A 44 -7.41 10.44 -3.30
C ASN A 44 -6.79 11.64 -2.57
N ILE A 45 -7.54 12.22 -1.64
CA ILE A 45 -7.08 13.39 -0.87
C ILE A 45 -6.41 12.88 0.41
N GLN A 46 -5.14 13.23 0.58
CA GLN A 46 -4.34 12.89 1.73
C GLN A 46 -4.14 14.12 2.61
N ILE A 47 -4.30 13.95 3.93
CA ILE A 47 -4.17 15.04 4.90
C ILE A 47 -3.29 14.54 6.04
N GLY A 48 -2.22 15.28 6.34
CA GLY A 48 -1.43 15.14 7.55
C GLY A 48 -1.82 16.19 8.58
N VAL A 49 -2.12 15.74 9.80
CA VAL A 49 -2.54 16.61 10.91
C VAL A 49 -1.50 16.55 12.01
N ALA A 50 -1.14 17.70 12.57
CA ALA A 50 -0.28 17.83 13.74
C ALA A 50 -0.87 18.90 14.67
N ASP A 51 -0.96 18.58 15.96
CA ASP A 51 -1.49 19.50 17.00
C ASP A 51 -2.84 20.17 16.61
N GLU A 52 -3.76 19.36 16.07
CA GLU A 52 -5.10 19.77 15.60
C GLU A 52 -5.11 20.65 14.34
N TYR A 53 -3.94 20.94 13.75
CA TYR A 53 -3.83 21.72 12.51
C TYR A 53 -3.52 20.81 11.32
N ILE A 54 -4.02 21.20 10.15
CA ILE A 54 -3.61 20.56 8.88
C ILE A 54 -2.19 21.03 8.56
N ALA A 55 -1.23 20.14 8.73
CA ALA A 55 0.17 20.41 8.45
C ALA A 55 0.48 20.24 6.95
N VAL A 56 -0.14 19.27 6.29
CA VAL A 56 0.06 19.02 4.87
C VAL A 56 -1.23 18.44 4.26
N ALA A 57 -1.54 18.84 3.05
CA ALA A 57 -2.62 18.26 2.25
C ALA A 57 -2.14 18.07 0.81
N GLU A 58 -2.50 16.96 0.20
CA GLU A 58 -2.15 16.65 -1.17
C GLU A 58 -3.30 15.92 -1.87
N VAL A 59 -3.53 16.26 -3.13
CA VAL A 59 -4.53 15.62 -3.99
C VAL A 59 -3.81 14.67 -4.91
N MET A 60 -4.09 13.38 -4.78
CA MET A 60 -3.38 12.33 -5.48
C MET A 60 -4.27 11.57 -6.46
N GLN A 61 -3.65 11.05 -7.50
CA GLN A 61 -4.28 10.22 -8.52
C GLN A 61 -4.17 8.71 -8.21
N HIS A 62 -3.42 8.36 -7.15
CA HIS A 62 -3.24 6.98 -6.69
C HIS A 62 -4.50 6.45 -6.01
N ARG A 63 -4.88 5.21 -6.34
CA ARG A 63 -6.08 4.56 -5.78
C ARG A 63 -5.86 3.95 -4.41
N SER A 64 -4.61 3.70 -4.05
CA SER A 64 -4.21 3.05 -2.80
C SER A 64 -3.51 4.05 -1.89
N ASP A 65 -3.87 4.05 -0.62
CA ASP A 65 -3.22 4.87 0.40
C ASP A 65 -1.75 4.46 0.59
N MET A 66 -1.40 3.19 0.30
CA MET A 66 0.00 2.73 0.34
C MET A 66 0.92 3.56 -0.57
N ASP A 67 0.42 3.94 -1.76
CA ASP A 67 1.18 4.67 -2.75
C ASP A 67 1.20 6.18 -2.47
N CYS A 68 0.35 6.64 -1.54
CA CYS A 68 0.21 8.04 -1.18
C CYS A 68 1.13 8.46 -0.01
N PHE A 69 1.63 7.54 0.79
CA PHE A 69 2.39 7.87 2.00
C PHE A 69 3.70 8.60 1.69
N VAL A 70 4.53 8.04 0.83
CA VAL A 70 5.83 8.64 0.48
C VAL A 70 5.65 10.02 -0.15
N PRO A 71 4.80 10.21 -1.19
CA PRO A 71 4.58 11.54 -1.75
C PRO A 71 4.09 12.57 -0.72
N LEU A 72 3.23 12.17 0.22
CA LEU A 72 2.76 13.07 1.29
C LEU A 72 3.90 13.47 2.24
N MET A 73 4.79 12.54 2.60
CA MET A 73 5.94 12.82 3.45
C MET A 73 6.98 13.70 2.74
N GLU A 74 7.19 13.48 1.44
CA GLU A 74 8.05 14.34 0.63
C GLU A 74 7.47 15.76 0.52
N LYS A 75 6.14 15.89 0.35
CA LYS A 75 5.47 17.19 0.36
C LYS A 75 5.60 17.88 1.71
N PHE A 76 5.47 17.16 2.80
CA PHE A 76 5.71 17.69 4.14
C PHE A 76 7.16 18.22 4.27
N HIS A 77 8.13 17.43 3.83
CA HIS A 77 9.55 17.82 3.85
C HIS A 77 9.82 19.05 2.97
N GLU A 78 9.19 19.14 1.81
CA GLU A 78 9.30 20.32 0.93
C GLU A 78 8.83 21.62 1.63
N ILE A 79 7.75 21.54 2.43
CA ILE A 79 7.18 22.69 3.15
C ILE A 79 8.02 23.07 4.36
N TYR A 80 8.47 22.09 5.16
CA TYR A 80 9.05 22.34 6.48
C TYR A 80 10.57 22.13 6.55
N GLY A 81 11.20 21.51 5.54
CA GLY A 81 12.62 21.23 5.52
C GLY A 81 13.08 20.04 6.38
N PHE A 82 12.13 19.30 6.97
CA PHE A 82 12.40 18.08 7.77
C PHE A 82 11.27 17.08 7.63
N TYR A 83 11.52 15.80 7.97
CA TYR A 83 10.49 14.77 8.06
C TYR A 83 9.90 14.68 9.48
N PRO A 84 8.61 14.32 9.62
CA PRO A 84 8.00 14.15 10.94
C PRO A 84 8.68 12.99 11.69
N LYS A 85 9.01 13.22 12.97
CA LYS A 85 9.67 12.19 13.79
C LYS A 85 8.78 10.97 14.03
N TYR A 86 7.49 11.20 14.22
CA TYR A 86 6.50 10.18 14.61
C TYR A 86 5.30 10.16 13.64
N PRO A 87 5.45 9.66 12.42
CA PRO A 87 4.30 9.53 11.53
C PRO A 87 3.36 8.42 12.03
N VAL A 88 2.10 8.81 12.25
CA VAL A 88 1.01 7.90 12.66
C VAL A 88 0.06 7.73 11.48
N ALA A 89 -0.19 6.51 11.07
CA ALA A 89 -1.11 6.21 9.98
C ALA A 89 -1.85 4.89 10.20
N ASP A 90 -2.97 4.70 9.53
CA ASP A 90 -3.71 3.45 9.61
C ASP A 90 -3.01 2.29 8.86
N ALA A 91 -3.59 1.10 8.94
CA ALA A 91 -3.04 -0.08 8.27
C ALA A 91 -3.11 -0.03 6.73
N GLY A 92 -3.91 0.88 6.17
CA GLY A 92 -3.99 1.11 4.72
C GLY A 92 -2.68 1.62 4.11
N TYR A 93 -1.87 2.32 4.91
CA TYR A 93 -0.55 2.80 4.51
C TYR A 93 0.57 1.80 4.74
N GLY A 94 0.31 0.70 5.46
CA GLY A 94 1.31 -0.29 5.83
C GLY A 94 1.85 -1.06 4.63
N SER A 95 3.07 -0.75 4.20
CA SER A 95 3.80 -1.47 3.16
C SER A 95 5.29 -1.55 3.49
N PHE A 96 5.97 -2.54 2.90
CA PHE A 96 7.42 -2.67 3.08
C PHE A 96 8.16 -1.39 2.64
N ASN A 97 7.77 -0.82 1.50
CA ASN A 97 8.39 0.39 0.96
C ASN A 97 8.21 1.59 1.90
N ASN A 98 7.01 1.77 2.46
CA ASN A 98 6.74 2.86 3.40
C ASN A 98 7.52 2.69 4.71
N TYR A 99 7.67 1.44 5.19
CA TYR A 99 8.50 1.16 6.38
C TYR A 99 9.98 1.42 6.12
N LEU A 100 10.47 1.03 4.95
CA LEU A 100 11.86 1.30 4.56
C LEU A 100 12.10 2.80 4.42
N PHE A 101 11.23 3.53 3.76
CA PHE A 101 11.29 4.98 3.64
C PHE A 101 11.37 5.67 5.02
N CYS A 102 10.51 5.26 5.97
CA CYS A 102 10.59 5.78 7.34
C CYS A 102 11.95 5.51 7.99
N GLN A 103 12.48 4.30 7.80
CA GLN A 103 13.78 3.92 8.37
C GLN A 103 14.94 4.73 7.76
N GLU A 104 14.94 4.92 6.45
CA GLU A 104 15.97 5.67 5.73
C GLU A 104 15.99 7.15 6.12
N HIS A 105 14.84 7.72 6.48
CA HIS A 105 14.70 9.11 6.90
C HIS A 105 14.62 9.32 8.42
N GLY A 106 14.96 8.29 9.21
CA GLY A 106 15.00 8.39 10.67
C GLY A 106 13.65 8.62 11.34
N MET A 107 12.54 8.27 10.68
CA MET A 107 11.19 8.38 11.21
C MET A 107 10.82 7.13 12.02
N GLU A 108 10.32 7.32 13.23
CA GLU A 108 9.75 6.26 14.06
C GLU A 108 8.27 6.09 13.74
N LYS A 109 7.97 5.14 12.87
CA LYS A 109 6.62 4.93 12.31
C LYS A 109 5.66 4.25 13.28
N TYR A 110 4.45 4.76 13.38
CA TYR A 110 3.32 4.18 14.11
C TYR A 110 2.21 3.81 13.12
N MET A 111 2.47 2.78 12.32
CA MET A 111 1.49 2.22 11.39
C MET A 111 1.53 0.69 11.40
N LYS A 112 0.35 0.07 11.39
CA LYS A 112 0.19 -1.38 11.38
C LYS A 112 0.27 -1.89 9.95
N PHE A 113 0.75 -3.13 9.78
CA PHE A 113 0.63 -3.79 8.48
C PHE A 113 -0.82 -4.27 8.22
N PRO A 114 -1.25 -4.41 6.96
CA PRO A 114 -2.65 -4.68 6.62
C PRO A 114 -3.26 -5.93 7.28
N MET A 115 -2.44 -6.97 7.50
CA MET A 115 -2.87 -8.22 8.11
C MET A 115 -2.78 -8.24 9.65
N TYR A 116 -2.34 -7.15 10.28
CA TYR A 116 -2.09 -7.08 11.72
C TYR A 116 -3.25 -7.62 12.58
N ARG A 117 -4.48 -7.21 12.28
CA ARG A 117 -5.66 -7.64 13.03
C ARG A 117 -5.91 -9.16 12.90
N LYS A 118 -5.76 -9.70 11.70
CA LYS A 118 -5.90 -11.15 11.45
C LYS A 118 -4.81 -11.93 12.15
N GLU A 119 -3.58 -11.48 12.04
CA GLU A 119 -2.42 -12.16 12.65
C GLU A 119 -2.39 -12.09 14.17
N THR A 120 -2.99 -11.05 14.78
CA THR A 120 -2.92 -10.86 16.24
C THR A 120 -4.22 -11.24 16.98
N LYS A 121 -5.38 -11.21 16.30
CA LYS A 121 -6.70 -11.37 16.98
C LYS A 121 -7.56 -12.50 16.43
N ASP A 122 -7.34 -12.94 15.18
CA ASP A 122 -8.13 -14.00 14.57
C ASP A 122 -7.50 -15.37 14.83
N LYS A 123 -8.03 -16.06 15.87
CA LYS A 123 -7.55 -17.39 16.28
C LYS A 123 -7.66 -18.44 15.16
N LYS A 124 -8.72 -18.38 14.34
CA LYS A 124 -8.92 -19.30 13.21
C LYS A 124 -7.83 -19.09 12.16
N TYR A 125 -7.53 -17.84 11.85
CA TYR A 125 -6.46 -17.49 10.93
C TYR A 125 -5.07 -17.88 11.46
N GLN A 126 -4.82 -17.67 12.76
CA GLN A 126 -3.55 -18.03 13.39
C GLN A 126 -3.31 -19.54 13.42
N SER A 127 -4.35 -20.32 13.68
CA SER A 127 -4.27 -21.78 13.78
C SER A 127 -4.41 -22.51 12.45
N ASP A 128 -4.62 -21.81 11.34
CA ASP A 128 -4.74 -22.44 10.01
C ASP A 128 -3.43 -23.16 9.66
N PRO A 129 -3.44 -24.51 9.54
CA PRO A 129 -2.25 -25.30 9.28
C PRO A 129 -1.62 -25.01 7.92
N PHE A 130 -2.37 -24.45 6.96
CA PHE A 130 -1.88 -24.14 5.62
C PHE A 130 -1.22 -22.76 5.50
N ARG A 131 -1.12 -22.00 6.57
CA ARG A 131 -0.30 -20.79 6.58
C ARG A 131 1.18 -21.18 6.66
N ALA A 132 2.00 -20.54 5.80
CA ALA A 132 3.43 -20.81 5.71
C ALA A 132 4.17 -20.66 7.07
N VAL A 133 3.71 -19.73 7.92
CA VAL A 133 4.27 -19.52 9.27
C VAL A 133 4.06 -20.72 10.20
N ASN A 134 3.04 -21.54 9.96
CA ASN A 134 2.71 -22.74 10.74
C ASN A 134 3.33 -24.02 10.16
N PHE A 135 4.08 -23.93 9.05
CA PHE A 135 4.71 -25.08 8.45
C PHE A 135 5.87 -25.58 9.32
N ARG A 136 5.97 -26.89 9.45
CA ARG A 136 7.09 -27.54 10.13
C ARG A 136 8.33 -27.52 9.24
N THR A 137 9.49 -27.52 9.87
CA THR A 137 10.77 -27.65 9.20
C THR A 137 11.34 -29.03 9.52
N ASN A 138 11.86 -29.74 8.53
CA ASN A 138 12.56 -31.02 8.77
C ASN A 138 14.01 -30.77 9.25
N GLU A 139 14.71 -31.85 9.61
CA GLU A 139 16.10 -31.80 10.09
C GLU A 139 17.06 -31.16 9.08
N LYS A 140 16.72 -31.15 7.79
CA LYS A 140 17.49 -30.53 6.70
C LYS A 140 17.12 -29.06 6.45
N GLY A 141 16.29 -28.46 7.31
CA GLY A 141 15.86 -27.07 7.17
C GLY A 141 14.81 -26.80 6.06
N LYS A 142 14.20 -27.85 5.48
CA LYS A 142 13.18 -27.71 4.46
C LYS A 142 11.79 -27.60 5.10
N LEU A 143 10.95 -26.71 4.58
CA LEU A 143 9.55 -26.58 4.97
C LEU A 143 8.75 -27.80 4.51
N ILE A 144 7.84 -28.25 5.37
CA ILE A 144 6.91 -29.35 5.09
C ILE A 144 5.49 -28.79 5.13
N CYS A 145 4.76 -28.99 4.03
CA CYS A 145 3.33 -28.68 3.98
C CYS A 145 2.54 -29.61 4.90
N PRO A 146 1.39 -29.17 5.47
CA PRO A 146 0.51 -30.03 6.29
C PRO A 146 0.09 -31.35 5.65
N ASN A 147 0.10 -31.44 4.31
CA ASN A 147 -0.15 -32.68 3.57
C ASN A 147 1.09 -33.60 3.43
N GLY A 148 2.19 -33.32 4.13
CA GLY A 148 3.41 -34.13 4.14
C GLY A 148 4.40 -33.90 3.00
N ARG A 149 4.14 -32.96 2.09
CA ARG A 149 5.06 -32.66 0.97
C ARG A 149 6.14 -31.68 1.41
N GLU A 150 7.38 -31.97 1.03
CA GLU A 150 8.50 -31.04 1.18
C GLU A 150 8.46 -29.93 0.12
N PHE A 151 8.83 -28.72 0.52
CA PHE A 151 9.05 -27.61 -0.40
C PHE A 151 10.50 -27.62 -0.89
N TYR A 152 10.67 -27.40 -2.20
CA TYR A 152 11.95 -27.24 -2.85
C TYR A 152 12.09 -25.82 -3.37
N PHE A 153 13.29 -25.26 -3.24
CA PHE A 153 13.58 -23.98 -3.87
C PHE A 153 13.53 -24.13 -5.40
N ALA A 154 12.63 -23.39 -6.06
CA ALA A 154 12.50 -23.43 -7.51
C ALA A 154 13.35 -22.34 -8.17
N TYR A 155 13.10 -21.08 -7.84
CA TYR A 155 13.83 -19.93 -8.40
C TYR A 155 13.51 -18.65 -7.63
N ARG A 156 14.34 -17.62 -7.82
CA ARG A 156 14.07 -16.27 -7.38
C ARG A 156 13.45 -15.48 -8.52
N LYS A 157 12.31 -14.83 -8.27
CA LYS A 157 11.66 -13.94 -9.23
C LYS A 157 11.86 -12.50 -8.77
N PRO A 158 12.39 -11.61 -9.61
CA PRO A 158 12.42 -10.19 -9.27
C PRO A 158 10.99 -9.65 -9.15
N VAL A 159 10.73 -8.89 -8.10
CA VAL A 159 9.44 -8.22 -7.90
C VAL A 159 9.47 -6.91 -8.68
N LYS A 160 8.53 -6.75 -9.64
CA LYS A 160 8.37 -5.48 -10.35
C LYS A 160 7.98 -4.38 -9.35
N GLY A 161 8.74 -3.30 -9.32
CA GLY A 161 8.44 -2.14 -8.50
C GLY A 161 9.17 -2.04 -7.15
N ASN A 162 9.92 -3.05 -6.74
CA ASN A 162 10.89 -2.89 -5.65
C ASN A 162 12.20 -2.36 -6.25
N ARG A 163 12.49 -1.11 -5.93
CA ARG A 163 13.82 -0.53 -6.13
C ARG A 163 14.74 -0.94 -5.00
#